data_f8fbe9d702cf1c30d53c7b43b03c84a3
#
_entry.id   f8fbe9d702cf1c30d53c7b43b03c84a3
#
_cell.length_a   1.000
_cell.length_b   1.000
_cell.length_c   1.000
_cell.angle_alpha   90.00
_cell.angle_beta   90.00
_cell.angle_gamma   90.00
#
_symmetry.space_group_name_H-M   'P 1'
#
loop_
_entity.id
_entity.type
_entity.pdbx_description
1 polymer ?
#
loop_
_entity_poly.entity_id
_entity_poly.type
_entity_poly.pdbx_seq_one_letter_code
_entity_poly.pdbx_strand_id
1 'polypeptide(L)'
;MYKNYITGQTALTLNLDFAIPANHLANVISWFVDSIPEDVLVGKTAKTGRPAYHPAMMLKILLFAYSRRVFSGRKIELMLEENLPMMILADQQKISYHTINNFRSSSHANELIKKSFIYFTNLLEDEGLINEGAAFIDGTKIEADANRYTFVWRKAVEKYHEKLKGQAVELYDELITKEVVKEMEKEKVQTSQGLKELAQETEAEINKLTKEIEQENKAIPGGSPRKAKRRGLKKILHRLRKDYVPRMQKYEEAEEIFAGRNSYSKTDHDATFMHMKEDHMKNGQLKPGYNIQAVTTDQYVVDYAIFPNPTDFKTLEPVLDQMTVLDKFDKIVADAGYGSEYNYSMLEEKYPDKKYFIPYTMYEKEQTKKYKNDPTKLINWYYNEKDDYYIDHHGVRFNFKYYSQRKDRSTGQVRDFKVYEADEFQLTPELEQLAKTASGRQRQVRYNPNWQYLKEKAKEVLQSLSLIHISEPTRQEA
;
A
#
# COMPACT_ATOMS: atom_id res chain seq x y z
N MET A 1 24.64 -39.80 -44.01
CA MET A 1 25.20 -38.65 -44.73
C MET A 1 24.84 -37.39 -43.94
N TYR A 2 25.83 -36.67 -43.39
CA TYR A 2 25.53 -35.40 -42.65
C TYR A 2 25.53 -34.24 -43.64
N LYS A 3 24.73 -33.21 -43.35
CA LYS A 3 24.74 -31.96 -44.12
C LYS A 3 26.04 -31.23 -43.88
N ASN A 4 26.55 -30.54 -44.90
CA ASN A 4 27.78 -29.75 -44.78
C ASN A 4 27.60 -28.65 -43.72
N TYR A 5 28.56 -28.53 -42.82
CA TYR A 5 28.61 -27.53 -41.77
C TYR A 5 29.86 -26.65 -41.96
N ILE A 6 29.66 -25.35 -42.09
CA ILE A 6 30.73 -24.39 -42.28
C ILE A 6 31.10 -23.88 -40.89
N THR A 7 32.36 -24.10 -40.50
CA THR A 7 32.93 -23.58 -39.23
C THR A 7 33.60 -22.24 -39.48
N GLY A 8 33.54 -21.33 -38.50
CA GLY A 8 34.27 -20.05 -38.55
C GLY A 8 33.55 -18.94 -39.33
N GLN A 9 32.26 -19.13 -39.69
CA GLN A 9 31.47 -18.05 -40.28
C GLN A 9 31.12 -17.00 -39.23
N THR A 10 31.70 -15.79 -39.36
CA THR A 10 31.50 -14.66 -38.45
C THR A 10 30.63 -13.53 -39.02
N ALA A 11 30.28 -13.65 -40.32
CA ALA A 11 29.36 -12.70 -40.98
C ALA A 11 28.28 -13.45 -41.73
N LEU A 12 27.04 -13.01 -41.55
CA LEU A 12 25.90 -13.51 -42.28
C LEU A 12 25.29 -12.33 -43.06
N THR A 13 25.35 -12.42 -44.40
CA THR A 13 24.65 -11.45 -45.24
C THR A 13 23.25 -12.00 -45.50
N LEU A 14 22.25 -11.36 -44.90
CA LEU A 14 20.84 -11.73 -45.05
C LEU A 14 20.15 -10.73 -46.00
N ASN A 15 19.73 -11.19 -47.17
CA ASN A 15 18.62 -10.54 -47.88
C ASN A 15 17.33 -11.04 -47.27
N LEU A 16 16.82 -10.32 -46.26
CA LEU A 16 15.62 -10.70 -45.56
C LEU A 16 14.36 -10.13 -46.23
N ASP A 17 13.72 -10.94 -47.02
CA ASP A 17 12.29 -10.80 -47.35
C ASP A 17 11.45 -11.42 -46.21
N PHE A 18 11.62 -10.92 -44.99
CA PHE A 18 10.88 -11.42 -43.83
C PHE A 18 9.67 -10.53 -43.55
N ALA A 19 8.48 -11.07 -43.77
CA ALA A 19 7.23 -10.46 -43.32
C ALA A 19 6.75 -11.15 -42.05
N ILE A 20 6.34 -10.37 -41.07
CA ILE A 20 5.71 -10.91 -39.86
C ILE A 20 4.35 -11.53 -40.29
N PRO A 21 4.06 -12.79 -39.90
CA PRO A 21 2.76 -13.41 -40.20
C PRO A 21 1.59 -12.55 -39.70
N ALA A 22 0.52 -12.45 -40.48
CA ALA A 22 -0.59 -11.54 -40.17
C ALA A 22 -1.21 -11.75 -38.77
N ASN A 23 -1.25 -12.98 -38.28
CA ASN A 23 -1.76 -13.34 -36.95
C ASN A 23 -0.70 -13.30 -35.84
N HIS A 24 0.50 -12.77 -36.10
CA HIS A 24 1.55 -12.70 -35.09
C HIS A 24 1.30 -11.54 -34.12
N LEU A 25 1.54 -11.78 -32.85
CA LEU A 25 1.30 -10.78 -31.77
C LEU A 25 1.99 -9.43 -32.01
N ALA A 26 3.17 -9.39 -32.65
CA ALA A 26 3.84 -8.14 -32.99
C ALA A 26 3.00 -7.24 -33.91
N ASN A 27 2.26 -7.83 -34.87
CA ASN A 27 1.34 -7.09 -35.73
C ASN A 27 0.15 -6.51 -34.95
N VAL A 28 -0.42 -7.30 -34.02
CA VAL A 28 -1.52 -6.84 -33.15
C VAL A 28 -1.06 -5.67 -32.28
N ILE A 29 0.14 -5.79 -31.67
CA ILE A 29 0.73 -4.71 -30.88
C ILE A 29 1.01 -3.48 -31.73
N SER A 30 1.58 -3.66 -32.95
CA SER A 30 1.83 -2.55 -33.85
C SER A 30 0.54 -1.84 -34.22
N TRP A 31 -0.46 -2.58 -34.67
CA TRP A 31 -1.78 -2.04 -35.00
C TRP A 31 -2.41 -1.27 -33.84
N PHE A 32 -2.42 -1.87 -32.64
CA PHE A 32 -2.96 -1.23 -31.46
C PHE A 32 -2.25 0.09 -31.14
N VAL A 33 -0.91 0.10 -31.11
CA VAL A 33 -0.16 1.31 -30.77
C VAL A 33 -0.32 2.39 -31.85
N ASP A 34 -0.38 1.99 -33.14
CA ASP A 34 -0.57 2.90 -34.26
C ASP A 34 -2.00 3.48 -34.33
N SER A 35 -2.98 2.82 -33.68
CA SER A 35 -4.35 3.34 -33.53
C SER A 35 -4.51 4.37 -32.42
N ILE A 36 -3.53 4.47 -31.50
CA ILE A 36 -3.58 5.45 -30.40
C ILE A 36 -3.36 6.87 -30.96
N PRO A 37 -4.21 7.85 -30.61
CA PRO A 37 -4.05 9.24 -31.05
C PRO A 37 -2.68 9.82 -30.70
N GLU A 38 -2.12 10.62 -31.61
CA GLU A 38 -0.76 11.17 -31.45
C GLU A 38 -0.63 12.09 -30.23
N ASP A 39 -1.67 12.82 -29.87
CA ASP A 39 -1.71 13.68 -28.68
C ASP A 39 -1.64 12.88 -27.37
N VAL A 40 -2.02 11.62 -27.39
CA VAL A 40 -1.85 10.67 -26.28
C VAL A 40 -0.42 10.12 -26.24
N LEU A 41 0.15 9.80 -27.41
CA LEU A 41 1.48 9.22 -27.54
C LEU A 41 2.60 10.23 -27.24
N VAL A 42 2.48 11.44 -27.73
CA VAL A 42 3.55 12.44 -27.69
C VAL A 42 3.42 13.35 -26.47
N GLY A 43 4.37 13.23 -25.54
CA GLY A 43 4.49 14.14 -24.40
C GLY A 43 5.28 15.42 -24.72
N LYS A 44 5.43 16.28 -23.72
CA LYS A 44 6.28 17.48 -23.84
C LYS A 44 7.74 17.05 -23.99
N THR A 45 8.35 17.30 -25.13
CA THR A 45 9.76 17.04 -25.39
C THR A 45 10.63 18.28 -25.11
N ALA A 46 11.87 18.06 -24.68
CA ALA A 46 12.84 19.13 -24.54
C ALA A 46 13.15 19.74 -25.94
N LYS A 47 13.21 21.05 -26.02
CA LYS A 47 13.51 21.76 -27.27
C LYS A 47 14.97 21.65 -27.72
N THR A 48 15.85 21.18 -26.86
CA THR A 48 17.30 21.10 -27.07
C THR A 48 17.83 19.73 -26.62
N GLY A 49 18.87 19.24 -27.28
CA GLY A 49 19.54 17.96 -26.97
C GLY A 49 19.38 16.94 -28.10
N ARG A 50 19.83 15.68 -27.83
CA ARG A 50 19.66 14.56 -28.77
C ARG A 50 18.18 14.24 -28.94
N PRO A 51 17.69 14.02 -30.16
CA PRO A 51 16.31 13.61 -30.40
C PRO A 51 15.96 12.34 -29.60
N ALA A 52 14.82 12.35 -28.93
CA ALA A 52 14.30 11.20 -28.23
C ALA A 52 13.71 10.19 -29.22
N TYR A 53 13.73 8.91 -28.87
CA TYR A 53 12.99 7.90 -29.62
C TYR A 53 11.49 8.13 -29.53
N HIS A 54 10.76 7.82 -30.58
CA HIS A 54 9.32 8.03 -30.62
C HIS A 54 8.61 7.18 -29.54
N PRO A 55 7.69 7.75 -28.73
CA PRO A 55 7.03 7.00 -27.66
C PRO A 55 6.25 5.79 -28.14
N ALA A 56 5.61 5.86 -29.32
CA ALA A 56 4.93 4.72 -29.93
C ALA A 56 5.87 3.53 -30.12
N MET A 57 7.06 3.77 -30.68
CA MET A 57 8.06 2.73 -30.87
C MET A 57 8.52 2.13 -29.54
N MET A 58 8.78 2.97 -28.54
CA MET A 58 9.17 2.51 -27.21
C MET A 58 8.05 1.69 -26.55
N LEU A 59 6.80 2.10 -26.74
CA LEU A 59 5.63 1.35 -26.23
C LEU A 59 5.49 -0.02 -26.92
N LYS A 60 5.63 -0.08 -28.28
CA LYS A 60 5.63 -1.35 -29.03
C LYS A 60 6.68 -2.32 -28.50
N ILE A 61 7.91 -1.84 -28.29
CA ILE A 61 9.03 -2.62 -27.77
C ILE A 61 8.70 -3.18 -26.39
N LEU A 62 8.21 -2.36 -25.48
CA LEU A 62 7.86 -2.76 -24.11
C LEU A 62 6.72 -3.79 -24.10
N LEU A 63 5.63 -3.52 -24.81
CA LEU A 63 4.48 -4.43 -24.89
C LEU A 63 4.88 -5.78 -25.46
N PHE A 64 5.68 -5.81 -26.55
CA PHE A 64 6.13 -7.06 -27.14
C PHE A 64 7.09 -7.82 -26.23
N ALA A 65 8.06 -7.14 -25.59
CA ALA A 65 8.97 -7.77 -24.65
C ALA A 65 8.21 -8.38 -23.46
N TYR A 66 7.28 -7.64 -22.87
CA TYR A 66 6.50 -8.09 -21.71
C TYR A 66 5.55 -9.24 -22.05
N SER A 67 4.96 -9.25 -23.24
CA SER A 67 4.17 -10.40 -23.72
C SER A 67 5.01 -11.68 -23.86
N ARG A 68 6.33 -11.54 -24.05
CA ARG A 68 7.30 -12.63 -24.05
C ARG A 68 7.95 -12.91 -22.69
N ARG A 69 7.42 -12.30 -21.61
CA ARG A 69 7.96 -12.40 -20.22
C ARG A 69 9.41 -11.90 -20.09
N VAL A 70 9.81 -10.95 -20.94
CA VAL A 70 11.13 -10.31 -20.89
C VAL A 70 11.00 -8.93 -20.28
N PHE A 71 11.42 -8.77 -19.02
CA PHE A 71 11.26 -7.53 -18.24
C PHE A 71 12.57 -6.74 -18.04
N SER A 72 13.73 -7.40 -18.17
CA SER A 72 15.01 -6.78 -17.99
C SER A 72 15.42 -5.92 -19.19
N GLY A 73 15.78 -4.64 -18.95
CA GLY A 73 16.23 -3.75 -20.03
C GLY A 73 17.39 -4.31 -20.86
N ARG A 74 18.35 -5.01 -20.24
CA ARG A 74 19.45 -5.68 -20.96
C ARG A 74 18.98 -6.82 -21.84
N LYS A 75 18.00 -7.59 -21.39
CA LYS A 75 17.41 -8.65 -22.21
C LYS A 75 16.56 -8.09 -23.35
N ILE A 76 15.90 -6.95 -23.13
CA ILE A 76 15.15 -6.24 -24.20
C ILE A 76 16.13 -5.71 -25.24
N GLU A 77 17.26 -5.13 -24.86
CA GLU A 77 18.34 -4.72 -25.76
C GLU A 77 18.85 -5.90 -26.60
N LEU A 78 19.11 -7.06 -25.98
CA LEU A 78 19.49 -8.28 -26.69
C LEU A 78 18.40 -8.75 -27.68
N MET A 79 17.11 -8.67 -27.30
CA MET A 79 16.02 -8.97 -28.22
C MET A 79 15.99 -8.04 -29.45
N LEU A 80 16.38 -6.76 -29.31
CA LEU A 80 16.50 -5.84 -30.44
C LEU A 80 17.59 -6.23 -31.43
N GLU A 81 18.55 -7.06 -31.01
CA GLU A 81 19.65 -7.56 -31.85
C GLU A 81 19.40 -8.95 -32.44
N GLU A 82 18.57 -9.78 -31.78
CA GLU A 82 18.43 -11.20 -32.11
C GLU A 82 17.02 -11.60 -32.57
N ASN A 83 15.97 -10.79 -32.31
CA ASN A 83 14.59 -11.15 -32.58
C ASN A 83 14.03 -10.33 -33.74
N LEU A 84 13.76 -10.97 -34.90
CA LEU A 84 13.28 -10.31 -36.10
C LEU A 84 11.99 -9.49 -35.92
N PRO A 85 10.91 -10.00 -35.30
CA PRO A 85 9.75 -9.19 -34.96
C PRO A 85 10.05 -7.96 -34.12
N MET A 86 10.96 -8.07 -33.12
CA MET A 86 11.37 -6.93 -32.31
C MET A 86 12.15 -5.88 -33.12
N MET A 87 13.04 -6.34 -34.02
CA MET A 87 13.77 -5.45 -34.91
C MET A 87 12.84 -4.66 -35.82
N ILE A 88 11.78 -5.28 -36.33
CA ILE A 88 10.77 -4.61 -37.16
C ILE A 88 9.99 -3.58 -36.36
N LEU A 89 9.54 -3.92 -35.13
CA LEU A 89 8.84 -2.98 -34.25
C LEU A 89 9.69 -1.77 -33.88
N ALA A 90 11.02 -1.94 -33.81
CA ALA A 90 11.98 -0.90 -33.49
C ALA A 90 12.53 -0.16 -34.72
N ASP A 91 11.99 -0.44 -35.93
CA ASP A 91 12.53 0.12 -37.18
C ASP A 91 14.06 -0.08 -37.29
N GLN A 92 14.53 -1.27 -36.92
CA GLN A 92 15.95 -1.68 -36.88
C GLN A 92 16.86 -0.77 -36.04
N GLN A 93 16.28 0.07 -35.17
CA GLN A 93 17.07 0.98 -34.33
C GLN A 93 17.70 0.23 -33.16
N LYS A 94 18.97 0.55 -32.89
CA LYS A 94 19.70 0.00 -31.73
C LYS A 94 19.46 0.89 -30.52
N ILE A 95 18.68 0.40 -29.59
CA ILE A 95 18.28 1.13 -28.39
C ILE A 95 18.94 0.49 -27.16
N SER A 96 19.76 1.27 -26.45
CA SER A 96 20.44 0.77 -25.26
C SER A 96 19.46 0.53 -24.09
N TYR A 97 19.81 -0.42 -23.23
CA TYR A 97 19.05 -0.72 -22.03
C TYR A 97 18.91 0.49 -21.08
N HIS A 98 19.87 1.41 -21.08
CA HIS A 98 19.76 2.68 -20.35
C HIS A 98 18.58 3.52 -20.85
N THR A 99 18.44 3.65 -22.18
CA THR A 99 17.34 4.39 -22.79
C THR A 99 16.00 3.72 -22.47
N ILE A 100 15.91 2.40 -22.60
CA ILE A 100 14.71 1.62 -22.27
C ILE A 100 14.32 1.83 -20.81
N ASN A 101 15.28 1.74 -19.89
CA ASN A 101 15.02 1.92 -18.46
C ASN A 101 14.61 3.36 -18.13
N ASN A 102 15.28 4.37 -18.72
CA ASN A 102 14.95 5.78 -18.51
C ASN A 102 13.56 6.12 -19.05
N PHE A 103 13.19 5.58 -20.20
CA PHE A 103 11.83 5.75 -20.73
C PHE A 103 10.82 5.11 -19.78
N ARG A 104 10.99 3.83 -19.41
CA ARG A 104 10.09 3.08 -18.55
C ARG A 104 9.86 3.72 -17.18
N SER A 105 10.86 4.38 -16.61
CA SER A 105 10.78 5.06 -15.30
C SER A 105 10.38 6.53 -15.39
N SER A 106 10.12 7.05 -16.58
CA SER A 106 9.73 8.45 -16.76
C SER A 106 8.26 8.69 -16.38
N SER A 107 7.96 9.89 -15.92
CA SER A 107 6.58 10.33 -15.65
C SER A 107 5.72 10.27 -16.92
N HIS A 108 6.30 10.57 -18.09
CA HIS A 108 5.61 10.46 -19.37
C HIS A 108 5.19 9.03 -19.69
N ALA A 109 6.05 8.04 -19.47
CA ALA A 109 5.69 6.63 -19.69
C ALA A 109 4.55 6.17 -18.78
N ASN A 110 4.52 6.60 -17.52
CA ASN A 110 3.42 6.30 -16.61
C ASN A 110 2.08 6.87 -17.09
N GLU A 111 2.09 8.12 -17.57
CA GLU A 111 0.89 8.74 -18.12
C GLU A 111 0.46 8.06 -19.43
N LEU A 112 1.42 7.78 -20.31
CA LEU A 112 1.19 7.08 -21.57
C LEU A 112 0.57 5.70 -21.36
N ILE A 113 1.11 4.89 -20.43
CA ILE A 113 0.58 3.56 -20.13
C ILE A 113 -0.87 3.65 -19.63
N LYS A 114 -1.18 4.59 -18.73
CA LYS A 114 -2.56 4.78 -18.24
C LYS A 114 -3.51 5.17 -19.37
N LYS A 115 -3.15 6.16 -20.18
CA LYS A 115 -3.97 6.62 -21.31
C LYS A 115 -4.14 5.53 -22.38
N SER A 116 -3.07 4.79 -22.70
CA SER A 116 -3.12 3.67 -23.63
C SER A 116 -4.02 2.54 -23.11
N PHE A 117 -4.03 2.30 -21.80
CA PHE A 117 -4.89 1.31 -21.17
C PHE A 117 -6.38 1.72 -21.28
N ILE A 118 -6.71 2.98 -20.99
CA ILE A 118 -8.06 3.52 -21.16
C ILE A 118 -8.50 3.40 -22.64
N TYR A 119 -7.62 3.75 -23.56
CA TYR A 119 -7.89 3.64 -24.99
C TYR A 119 -8.16 2.17 -25.40
N PHE A 120 -7.37 1.24 -24.88
CA PHE A 120 -7.56 -0.19 -25.09
C PHE A 120 -8.92 -0.68 -24.55
N THR A 121 -9.31 -0.23 -23.36
CA THR A 121 -10.59 -0.59 -22.76
C THR A 121 -11.77 -0.08 -23.60
N ASN A 122 -11.70 1.16 -24.09
CA ASN A 122 -12.72 1.71 -24.99
C ASN A 122 -12.79 0.93 -26.31
N LEU A 123 -11.64 0.51 -26.86
CA LEU A 123 -11.61 -0.34 -28.06
C LEU A 123 -12.30 -1.69 -27.84
N LEU A 124 -12.10 -2.34 -26.68
CA LEU A 124 -12.79 -3.59 -26.34
C LEU A 124 -14.31 -3.40 -26.23
N GLU A 125 -14.74 -2.23 -25.76
CA GLU A 125 -16.16 -1.87 -25.68
C GLU A 125 -16.76 -1.66 -27.07
N ASP A 126 -16.08 -0.88 -27.93
CA ASP A 126 -16.50 -0.62 -29.31
C ASP A 126 -16.64 -1.93 -30.12
N GLU A 127 -15.79 -2.92 -29.86
CA GLU A 127 -15.84 -4.26 -30.44
C GLU A 127 -16.89 -5.18 -29.76
N GLY A 128 -17.59 -4.71 -28.74
CA GLY A 128 -18.63 -5.47 -28.01
C GLY A 128 -18.06 -6.65 -27.20
N LEU A 129 -16.79 -6.61 -26.84
CA LEU A 129 -16.09 -7.67 -26.09
C LEU A 129 -16.24 -7.52 -24.56
N ILE A 130 -16.68 -6.37 -24.09
CA ILE A 130 -16.97 -6.13 -22.67
C ILE A 130 -18.41 -5.68 -22.48
N ASN A 131 -19.07 -6.21 -21.45
CA ASN A 131 -20.43 -5.86 -21.08
C ASN A 131 -20.43 -4.93 -19.88
N GLU A 132 -21.38 -3.99 -19.85
CA GLU A 132 -21.58 -3.01 -18.76
C GLU A 132 -22.24 -3.61 -17.50
N GLY A 133 -22.34 -4.95 -17.40
CA GLY A 133 -23.14 -5.60 -16.36
C GLY A 133 -22.56 -5.55 -14.96
N ALA A 134 -21.33 -5.96 -14.79
CA ALA A 134 -20.68 -6.05 -13.47
C ALA A 134 -19.17 -5.84 -13.53
N ALA A 135 -18.65 -5.05 -12.59
CA ALA A 135 -17.22 -4.92 -12.34
C ALA A 135 -16.80 -5.87 -11.22
N PHE A 136 -15.90 -6.81 -11.53
CA PHE A 136 -15.31 -7.73 -10.56
C PHE A 136 -13.98 -7.17 -10.07
N ILE A 137 -13.86 -6.97 -8.76
CA ILE A 137 -12.65 -6.43 -8.14
C ILE A 137 -11.97 -7.53 -7.34
N ASP A 138 -10.72 -7.85 -7.71
CA ASP A 138 -9.88 -8.80 -6.97
C ASP A 138 -8.49 -8.23 -6.73
N GLY A 139 -7.98 -8.46 -5.51
CA GLY A 139 -6.64 -8.07 -5.10
C GLY A 139 -5.63 -9.20 -5.31
N THR A 140 -4.51 -8.94 -5.97
CA THR A 140 -3.38 -9.86 -6.04
C THR A 140 -2.13 -9.20 -5.49
N LYS A 141 -1.22 -10.01 -4.91
CA LYS A 141 0.04 -9.53 -4.33
C LYS A 141 1.20 -9.92 -5.22
N ILE A 142 1.99 -8.92 -5.63
CA ILE A 142 3.20 -9.15 -6.43
C ILE A 142 4.42 -8.83 -5.58
N GLU A 143 5.40 -9.75 -5.56
CA GLU A 143 6.67 -9.56 -4.88
C GLU A 143 7.49 -8.49 -5.62
N ALA A 144 8.02 -7.52 -4.86
CA ALA A 144 8.92 -6.51 -5.37
C ALA A 144 10.32 -7.09 -5.62
N ASP A 145 11.00 -6.60 -6.64
CA ASP A 145 12.43 -6.90 -6.87
C ASP A 145 13.31 -6.12 -5.87
N ALA A 146 13.17 -6.49 -4.59
CA ALA A 146 13.81 -5.83 -3.46
C ALA A 146 14.43 -6.84 -2.50
N ASN A 147 15.40 -6.38 -1.72
CA ASN A 147 16.04 -7.25 -0.73
C ASN A 147 15.04 -7.67 0.36
N ARG A 148 14.81 -8.98 0.47
CA ARG A 148 13.85 -9.59 1.39
C ARG A 148 14.18 -9.39 2.87
N TYR A 149 15.42 -9.05 3.21
CA TYR A 149 15.88 -8.97 4.60
C TYR A 149 16.14 -7.55 5.09
N THR A 150 16.02 -6.55 4.23
CA THR A 150 16.27 -5.15 4.58
C THR A 150 14.94 -4.38 4.72
N PHE A 151 14.32 -4.48 5.88
CA PHE A 151 13.06 -3.80 6.18
C PHE A 151 13.22 -2.79 7.31
N VAL A 152 12.38 -1.77 7.27
CA VAL A 152 12.24 -0.78 8.32
C VAL A 152 10.82 -0.87 8.89
N TRP A 153 10.73 -1.05 10.22
CA TRP A 153 9.45 -1.17 10.93
C TRP A 153 9.08 0.13 11.61
N ARG A 154 7.87 0.62 11.36
CA ARG A 154 7.35 1.85 11.93
C ARG A 154 7.43 1.88 13.46
N LYS A 155 6.95 0.85 14.16
CA LYS A 155 7.00 0.77 15.62
C LYS A 155 8.42 0.87 16.18
N ALA A 156 9.42 0.35 15.48
CA ALA A 156 10.80 0.44 15.92
C ALA A 156 11.34 1.87 15.72
N VAL A 157 11.03 2.51 14.60
CA VAL A 157 11.42 3.89 14.32
C VAL A 157 10.78 4.82 15.32
N GLU A 158 9.47 4.77 15.52
CA GLU A 158 8.74 5.59 16.51
C GLU A 158 9.33 5.46 17.91
N LYS A 159 9.58 4.24 18.38
CA LYS A 159 10.18 3.99 19.69
C LYS A 159 11.55 4.65 19.86
N TYR A 160 12.42 4.53 18.86
CA TYR A 160 13.76 5.09 18.93
C TYR A 160 13.78 6.60 18.67
N HIS A 161 12.86 7.09 17.84
CA HIS A 161 12.66 8.52 17.60
C HIS A 161 12.21 9.23 18.88
N GLU A 162 11.19 8.73 19.57
CA GLU A 162 10.74 9.29 20.85
C GLU A 162 11.85 9.27 21.92
N LYS A 163 12.63 8.19 21.99
CA LYS A 163 13.79 8.14 22.87
C LYS A 163 14.82 9.22 22.55
N LEU A 164 15.10 9.46 21.26
CA LEU A 164 16.04 10.49 20.83
C LEU A 164 15.52 11.89 21.11
N LYS A 165 14.22 12.15 20.92
CA LYS A 165 13.57 13.41 21.28
C LYS A 165 13.75 13.73 22.77
N GLY A 166 13.52 12.73 23.64
CA GLY A 166 13.76 12.89 25.08
C GLY A 166 15.22 13.24 25.40
N GLN A 167 16.17 12.51 24.81
CA GLN A 167 17.59 12.78 24.97
C GLN A 167 18.03 14.15 24.43
N ALA A 168 17.40 14.62 23.37
CA ALA A 168 17.65 15.95 22.80
C ALA A 168 17.20 17.06 23.75
N VAL A 169 16.04 16.92 24.36
CA VAL A 169 15.52 17.87 25.36
C VAL A 169 16.40 17.88 26.61
N GLU A 170 16.78 16.72 27.14
CA GLU A 170 17.71 16.63 28.29
C GLU A 170 19.05 17.34 28.01
N LEU A 171 19.60 17.13 26.81
CA LEU A 171 20.85 17.78 26.40
C LEU A 171 20.67 19.30 26.24
N TYR A 172 19.53 19.73 25.71
CA TYR A 172 19.18 21.14 25.58
C TYR A 172 19.06 21.81 26.97
N ASP A 173 18.34 21.19 27.89
CA ASP A 173 18.19 21.70 29.28
C ASP A 173 19.56 21.78 29.98
N GLU A 174 20.49 20.84 29.72
CA GLU A 174 21.88 20.90 30.20
C GLU A 174 22.64 22.10 29.61
N LEU A 175 22.46 22.39 28.32
CA LEU A 175 23.12 23.51 27.65
C LEU A 175 22.57 24.88 28.09
N ILE A 176 21.26 24.99 28.30
CA ILE A 176 20.61 26.18 28.87
C ILE A 176 21.14 26.46 30.29
N THR A 177 21.16 25.43 31.17
CA THR A 177 21.69 25.57 32.54
C THR A 177 23.14 26.03 32.57
N LYS A 178 23.92 25.71 31.53
CA LYS A 178 25.32 26.12 31.36
C LYS A 178 25.48 27.47 30.65
N GLU A 179 24.40 28.15 30.33
CA GLU A 179 24.37 29.40 29.55
C GLU A 179 25.15 29.31 28.21
N VAL A 180 25.01 28.20 27.50
CA VAL A 180 25.72 27.94 26.26
C VAL A 180 24.90 28.31 25.03
N VAL A 181 23.58 28.13 25.12
CA VAL A 181 22.65 28.32 24.02
C VAL A 181 21.52 29.23 24.45
N LYS A 182 20.84 29.85 23.49
CA LYS A 182 19.67 30.69 23.71
C LYS A 182 18.42 29.82 23.92
N GLU A 183 17.41 30.43 24.54
CA GLU A 183 16.11 29.77 24.68
C GLU A 183 15.49 29.49 23.31
N MET A 184 15.00 28.27 23.16
CA MET A 184 14.33 27.74 21.96
C MET A 184 13.13 26.92 22.41
N GLU A 185 12.06 26.91 21.61
CA GLU A 185 10.90 26.05 21.87
C GLU A 185 11.31 24.56 21.89
N LYS A 186 10.82 23.83 22.91
CA LYS A 186 11.20 22.40 23.08
C LYS A 186 10.78 21.53 21.89
N GLU A 187 9.68 21.87 21.23
CA GLU A 187 9.22 21.21 20.01
C GLU A 187 10.25 21.35 18.87
N LYS A 188 10.87 22.54 18.75
CA LYS A 188 11.92 22.79 17.74
C LYS A 188 13.18 21.97 18.03
N VAL A 189 13.57 21.84 19.31
CA VAL A 189 14.73 21.01 19.72
C VAL A 189 14.54 19.53 19.33
N GLN A 190 13.31 19.06 19.24
CA GLN A 190 12.96 17.68 18.86
C GLN A 190 13.02 17.42 17.35
N THR A 191 13.53 18.37 16.57
CA THR A 191 13.70 18.25 15.12
C THR A 191 15.17 18.25 14.72
N SER A 192 15.47 17.69 13.56
CA SER A 192 16.84 17.71 13.01
C SER A 192 17.35 19.12 12.76
N GLN A 193 16.47 20.04 12.38
CA GLN A 193 16.81 21.45 12.17
C GLN A 193 17.16 22.15 13.49
N GLY A 194 16.36 21.97 14.55
CA GLY A 194 16.65 22.51 15.86
C GLY A 194 17.95 21.97 16.45
N LEU A 195 18.24 20.68 16.27
CA LEU A 195 19.53 20.09 16.67
C LEU A 195 20.72 20.65 15.88
N LYS A 196 20.55 21.03 14.62
CA LYS A 196 21.60 21.72 13.85
C LYS A 196 21.85 23.13 14.37
N GLU A 197 20.79 23.88 14.69
CA GLU A 197 20.91 25.21 15.29
C GLU A 197 21.60 25.12 16.67
N LEU A 198 21.23 24.15 17.49
CA LEU A 198 21.85 23.87 18.78
C LEU A 198 23.35 23.55 18.63
N ALA A 199 23.72 22.79 17.60
CA ALA A 199 25.13 22.51 17.29
C ALA A 199 25.89 23.76 16.83
N GLN A 200 25.26 24.66 16.06
CA GLN A 200 25.88 25.92 15.63
C GLN A 200 26.12 26.88 16.81
N GLU A 201 25.17 27.02 17.71
CA GLU A 201 25.31 27.86 18.91
C GLU A 201 26.37 27.29 19.85
N THR A 202 26.39 25.96 20.05
CA THR A 202 27.45 25.31 20.86
C THR A 202 28.83 25.50 20.23
N GLU A 203 28.96 25.50 18.92
CA GLU A 203 30.22 25.78 18.21
C GLU A 203 30.65 27.25 18.36
N ALA A 204 29.69 28.17 18.27
CA ALA A 204 29.97 29.59 18.48
C ALA A 204 30.57 29.87 19.92
N GLU A 205 29.98 29.23 20.92
CA GLU A 205 30.51 29.34 22.31
C GLU A 205 31.88 28.67 22.43
N ILE A 206 32.14 27.54 21.80
CA ILE A 206 33.47 26.90 21.75
C ILE A 206 34.51 27.84 21.12
N ASN A 207 34.14 28.53 20.04
CA ASN A 207 35.03 29.47 19.34
C ASN A 207 35.33 30.71 20.24
N LYS A 208 34.33 31.22 20.93
CA LYS A 208 34.48 32.30 21.91
C LYS A 208 35.44 31.90 23.06
N LEU A 209 35.17 30.75 23.68
CA LEU A 209 36.05 30.21 24.73
C LEU A 209 37.47 29.93 24.21
N THR A 210 37.64 29.57 22.95
CA THR A 210 38.96 29.33 22.35
C THR A 210 39.75 30.62 22.28
N LYS A 211 39.15 31.72 21.81
CA LYS A 211 39.79 33.05 21.77
C LYS A 211 40.16 33.54 23.17
N GLU A 212 39.27 33.41 24.14
CA GLU A 212 39.51 33.78 25.54
C GLU A 212 40.68 32.98 26.16
N ILE A 213 40.74 31.65 25.91
CA ILE A 213 41.81 30.81 26.39
C ILE A 213 43.16 31.15 25.73
N GLU A 214 43.18 31.54 24.46
CA GLU A 214 44.40 32.00 23.77
C GLU A 214 44.94 33.30 24.35
N GLN A 215 44.05 34.20 24.80
CA GLN A 215 44.43 35.42 25.49
C GLN A 215 44.98 35.11 26.88
N GLU A 216 44.37 34.19 27.63
CA GLU A 216 44.79 33.76 28.97
C GLU A 216 46.11 32.94 28.95
N ASN A 217 46.34 32.10 27.93
CA ASN A 217 47.54 31.25 27.86
C ASN A 217 48.85 32.03 27.75
N LYS A 218 48.78 33.33 27.42
CA LYS A 218 49.97 34.21 27.49
C LYS A 218 50.34 34.59 28.94
N ALA A 219 49.46 34.34 29.89
CA ALA A 219 49.64 34.76 31.28
C ALA A 219 49.74 33.60 32.30
N ILE A 220 49.08 32.43 32.09
CA ILE A 220 49.00 31.32 33.05
C ILE A 220 49.14 29.95 32.38
N PRO A 221 50.27 29.27 32.55
CA PRO A 221 50.42 27.87 32.15
C PRO A 221 49.67 26.93 33.09
N GLY A 222 48.73 26.13 32.60
CA GLY A 222 48.06 25.10 33.39
C GLY A 222 46.63 24.82 32.95
N GLY A 223 45.91 23.99 33.72
CA GLY A 223 44.46 23.71 33.51
C GLY A 223 43.59 24.84 34.05
N SER A 224 42.65 25.36 33.24
CA SER A 224 41.68 26.33 33.69
C SER A 224 40.25 25.79 33.60
N PRO A 225 39.30 26.28 34.37
CA PRO A 225 37.89 25.94 34.28
C PRO A 225 37.32 26.14 32.86
N ARG A 226 37.79 27.17 32.13
CA ARG A 226 37.42 27.43 30.74
C ARG A 226 37.90 26.34 29.76
N LYS A 227 39.13 25.81 29.97
CA LYS A 227 39.65 24.68 29.20
C LYS A 227 38.80 23.42 29.45
N ALA A 228 38.37 23.18 30.67
CA ALA A 228 37.45 22.07 31.01
C ALA A 228 36.07 22.26 30.39
N LYS A 229 35.45 23.45 30.48
CA LYS A 229 34.16 23.79 29.84
C LYS A 229 34.27 23.56 28.32
N ARG A 230 35.29 24.10 27.63
CA ARG A 230 35.51 23.92 26.21
C ARG A 230 35.64 22.43 25.80
N ARG A 231 36.35 21.61 26.59
CA ARG A 231 36.49 20.16 26.35
C ARG A 231 35.14 19.46 26.48
N GLY A 232 34.32 19.83 27.47
CA GLY A 232 32.97 19.30 27.62
C GLY A 232 32.08 19.64 26.44
N LEU A 233 32.08 20.91 26.00
CA LEU A 233 31.28 21.36 24.86
C LEU A 233 31.71 20.71 23.53
N LYS A 234 33.02 20.48 23.33
CA LYS A 234 33.50 19.73 22.15
C LYS A 234 32.95 18.32 22.12
N LYS A 235 32.80 17.62 23.24
CA LYS A 235 32.18 16.29 23.31
C LYS A 235 30.69 16.35 22.96
N ILE A 236 29.98 17.35 23.46
CA ILE A 236 28.57 17.59 23.16
C ILE A 236 28.38 17.89 21.67
N LEU A 237 29.17 18.81 21.11
CA LEU A 237 29.13 19.13 19.69
C LEU A 237 29.39 17.91 18.79
N HIS A 238 30.35 17.08 19.19
CA HIS A 238 30.63 15.82 18.47
C HIS A 238 29.42 14.88 18.50
N ARG A 239 28.76 14.72 19.68
CA ARG A 239 27.54 13.92 19.84
C ARG A 239 26.39 14.47 19.00
N LEU A 240 26.17 15.79 19.03
CA LEU A 240 25.13 16.44 18.20
C LEU A 240 25.38 16.17 16.70
N ARG A 241 26.57 16.44 16.18
CA ARG A 241 26.89 16.35 14.76
C ARG A 241 27.00 14.90 14.22
N LYS A 242 27.55 14.00 15.03
CA LYS A 242 27.85 12.63 14.58
C LYS A 242 26.80 11.59 14.95
N ASP A 243 25.93 11.90 15.93
CA ASP A 243 24.92 10.96 16.39
C ASP A 243 23.50 11.56 16.29
N TYR A 244 23.21 12.65 17.02
CA TYR A 244 21.82 13.13 17.17
C TYR A 244 21.24 13.66 15.85
N VAL A 245 21.93 14.56 15.17
CA VAL A 245 21.43 15.15 13.90
C VAL A 245 21.23 14.09 12.81
N PRO A 246 22.19 13.21 12.49
CA PRO A 246 22.00 12.20 11.45
C PRO A 246 20.91 11.20 11.79
N ARG A 247 20.77 10.83 13.08
CA ARG A 247 19.70 9.91 13.50
C ARG A 247 18.32 10.56 13.43
N MET A 248 18.20 11.82 13.85
CA MET A 248 16.94 12.55 13.77
C MET A 248 16.48 12.69 12.33
N GLN A 249 17.38 13.10 11.42
CA GLN A 249 17.10 13.18 9.99
C GLN A 249 16.61 11.83 9.43
N LYS A 250 17.31 10.75 9.77
CA LYS A 250 16.91 9.41 9.33
C LYS A 250 15.54 8.98 9.84
N TYR A 251 15.14 9.39 11.05
CA TYR A 251 13.80 9.07 11.56
C TYR A 251 12.73 9.93 10.91
N GLU A 252 12.99 11.22 10.68
CA GLU A 252 12.11 12.12 9.94
C GLU A 252 11.88 11.62 8.50
N GLU A 253 12.96 11.28 7.77
CA GLU A 253 12.88 10.69 6.43
C GLU A 253 12.08 9.36 6.44
N ALA A 254 12.30 8.52 7.46
CA ALA A 254 11.55 7.27 7.57
C ALA A 254 10.06 7.49 7.81
N GLU A 255 9.66 8.50 8.60
CA GLU A 255 8.26 8.87 8.83
C GLU A 255 7.58 9.33 7.54
N GLU A 256 8.26 10.13 6.73
CA GLU A 256 7.78 10.54 5.41
C GLU A 256 7.57 9.34 4.48
N ILE A 257 8.57 8.42 4.41
CA ILE A 257 8.50 7.21 3.57
C ILE A 257 7.36 6.30 4.02
N PHE A 258 7.09 6.18 5.33
CA PHE A 258 6.00 5.33 5.80
C PHE A 258 4.63 5.73 5.24
N ALA A 259 4.32 7.01 5.12
CA ALA A 259 3.05 7.50 4.60
C ALA A 259 1.83 6.70 5.14
N GLY A 260 1.82 6.43 6.46
CA GLY A 260 0.79 5.64 7.14
C GLY A 260 0.98 4.12 7.12
N ARG A 261 1.97 3.57 6.40
CA ARG A 261 2.32 2.14 6.35
C ARG A 261 3.05 1.68 7.61
N ASN A 262 3.03 0.37 7.86
CA ASN A 262 3.72 -0.24 9.00
C ASN A 262 5.18 -0.61 8.75
N SER A 263 5.57 -0.69 7.47
CA SER A 263 6.92 -1.06 7.04
C SER A 263 7.22 -0.59 5.63
N TYR A 264 8.50 -0.51 5.28
CA TYR A 264 8.97 -0.37 3.90
C TYR A 264 10.31 -1.09 3.72
N SER A 265 10.68 -1.38 2.46
CA SER A 265 11.99 -1.95 2.12
C SER A 265 13.03 -0.84 1.93
N LYS A 266 14.29 -1.08 2.37
CA LYS A 266 15.38 -0.11 2.16
C LYS A 266 15.82 0.01 0.70
N THR A 267 15.57 -1.01 -0.10
CA THR A 267 15.96 -1.05 -1.52
C THR A 267 14.84 -0.65 -2.46
N ASP A 268 13.59 -0.65 -1.95
CA ASP A 268 12.40 -0.19 -2.65
C ASP A 268 11.45 0.44 -1.62
N HIS A 269 11.50 1.75 -1.51
CA HIS A 269 10.75 2.49 -0.49
C HIS A 269 9.24 2.42 -0.67
N ASP A 270 8.75 2.11 -1.86
CA ASP A 270 7.32 2.01 -2.16
C ASP A 270 6.76 0.62 -1.79
N ALA A 271 7.63 -0.41 -1.74
CA ALA A 271 7.23 -1.75 -1.36
C ALA A 271 6.99 -1.90 0.14
N THR A 272 5.88 -2.57 0.49
CA THR A 272 5.52 -2.87 1.88
C THR A 272 5.69 -4.37 2.16
N PHE A 273 6.12 -4.73 3.37
CA PHE A 273 6.23 -6.14 3.76
C PHE A 273 4.86 -6.74 4.03
N MET A 274 4.51 -7.80 3.29
CA MET A 274 3.23 -8.48 3.35
C MET A 274 3.36 -9.98 3.14
N HIS A 275 2.35 -10.73 3.60
CA HIS A 275 2.23 -12.15 3.27
C HIS A 275 1.78 -12.28 1.81
N MET A 276 2.51 -13.07 1.02
CA MET A 276 2.13 -13.41 -0.35
C MET A 276 1.01 -14.46 -0.36
N LYS A 277 0.15 -14.45 -1.38
CA LYS A 277 -0.88 -15.49 -1.57
C LYS A 277 -0.23 -16.87 -1.77
N GLU A 278 0.87 -16.93 -2.51
CA GLU A 278 1.64 -18.14 -2.78
C GLU A 278 2.79 -18.32 -1.77
N ASP A 279 2.45 -18.76 -0.57
CA ASP A 279 3.45 -19.22 0.39
C ASP A 279 3.55 -20.75 0.33
N HIS A 280 4.28 -21.26 -0.65
CA HIS A 280 4.49 -22.71 -0.85
C HIS A 280 5.10 -23.38 0.37
N MET A 281 5.89 -22.66 1.15
CA MET A 281 6.54 -23.17 2.37
C MET A 281 5.63 -23.09 3.60
N LYS A 282 4.50 -22.38 3.51
CA LYS A 282 3.56 -22.13 4.63
C LYS A 282 4.22 -21.66 5.93
N ASN A 283 5.33 -20.93 5.78
CA ASN A 283 6.13 -20.44 6.92
C ASN A 283 5.73 -19.02 7.36
N GLY A 284 4.76 -18.40 6.71
CA GLY A 284 4.28 -17.06 7.02
C GLY A 284 5.31 -15.96 6.78
N GLN A 285 6.31 -16.20 5.91
CA GLN A 285 7.35 -15.23 5.63
C GLN A 285 6.76 -13.97 4.97
N LEU A 286 7.11 -12.82 5.53
CA LEU A 286 6.83 -11.53 4.93
C LEU A 286 7.83 -11.24 3.81
N LYS A 287 7.32 -10.75 2.69
CA LYS A 287 8.12 -10.31 1.55
C LYS A 287 7.76 -8.88 1.17
N PRO A 288 8.73 -8.08 0.65
CA PRO A 288 8.40 -6.78 0.09
C PRO A 288 7.53 -6.98 -1.14
N GLY A 289 6.45 -6.20 -1.27
CA GLY A 289 5.55 -6.35 -2.38
C GLY A 289 4.52 -5.24 -2.49
N TYR A 290 3.70 -5.38 -3.51
CA TYR A 290 2.60 -4.50 -3.87
C TYR A 290 1.30 -5.28 -3.89
N ASN A 291 0.22 -4.63 -3.48
CA ASN A 291 -1.13 -5.14 -3.63
C ASN A 291 -1.75 -4.49 -4.87
N ILE A 292 -1.93 -5.28 -5.91
CA ILE A 292 -2.54 -4.84 -7.17
C ILE A 292 -4.01 -5.21 -7.12
N GLN A 293 -4.85 -4.23 -7.30
CA GLN A 293 -6.29 -4.41 -7.47
C GLN A 293 -6.58 -4.41 -8.95
N ALA A 294 -7.16 -5.48 -9.46
CA ALA A 294 -7.60 -5.59 -10.84
C ALA A 294 -9.13 -5.50 -10.89
N VAL A 295 -9.63 -4.70 -11.80
CA VAL A 295 -11.05 -4.64 -12.13
C VAL A 295 -11.26 -5.39 -13.44
N THR A 296 -12.11 -6.40 -13.42
CA THR A 296 -12.35 -7.26 -14.56
C THR A 296 -13.83 -7.33 -14.92
N THR A 297 -14.11 -7.51 -16.21
CA THR A 297 -15.43 -7.90 -16.74
C THR A 297 -15.20 -8.80 -17.93
N ASP A 298 -16.03 -9.83 -18.12
CA ASP A 298 -15.94 -10.79 -19.23
C ASP A 298 -14.53 -11.33 -19.50
N GLN A 299 -13.75 -11.57 -18.43
CA GLN A 299 -12.35 -12.02 -18.46
C GLN A 299 -11.32 -10.99 -18.94
N TYR A 300 -11.74 -9.75 -19.24
CA TYR A 300 -10.84 -8.66 -19.56
C TYR A 300 -10.54 -7.83 -18.31
N VAL A 301 -9.31 -7.37 -18.18
CA VAL A 301 -8.95 -6.35 -17.20
C VAL A 301 -9.33 -5.00 -17.78
N VAL A 302 -10.23 -4.29 -17.10
CA VAL A 302 -10.75 -2.99 -17.57
C VAL A 302 -10.22 -1.79 -16.76
N ASP A 303 -9.72 -2.06 -15.55
CA ASP A 303 -8.99 -1.06 -14.76
C ASP A 303 -8.06 -1.76 -13.75
N TYR A 304 -7.09 -1.02 -13.21
CA TYR A 304 -6.21 -1.52 -12.18
C TYR A 304 -5.69 -0.39 -11.28
N ALA A 305 -5.39 -0.73 -10.04
CA ALA A 305 -4.73 0.18 -9.11
C ALA A 305 -3.68 -0.55 -8.27
N ILE A 306 -2.60 0.14 -7.91
CA ILE A 306 -1.48 -0.43 -7.15
C ILE A 306 -1.43 0.24 -5.78
N PHE A 307 -1.46 -0.57 -4.73
CA PHE A 307 -1.46 -0.10 -3.35
C PHE A 307 -0.32 -0.70 -2.53
N PRO A 308 0.26 0.07 -1.62
CA PRO A 308 1.20 -0.45 -0.65
C PRO A 308 0.52 -1.16 0.53
N ASN A 309 -0.81 -1.17 0.59
CA ASN A 309 -1.57 -1.77 1.69
C ASN A 309 -1.60 -3.30 1.58
N PRO A 310 -1.21 -4.05 2.63
CA PRO A 310 -1.19 -5.52 2.58
C PRO A 310 -2.57 -6.18 2.65
N THR A 311 -3.64 -5.41 2.88
CA THR A 311 -5.03 -5.89 3.04
C THR A 311 -5.99 -5.19 2.12
N ASP A 312 -6.94 -5.93 1.57
CA ASP A 312 -7.83 -5.46 0.50
C ASP A 312 -8.95 -4.53 1.00
N PHE A 313 -9.41 -4.68 2.25
CA PHE A 313 -10.54 -3.88 2.76
C PHE A 313 -10.32 -2.36 2.72
N LYS A 314 -9.05 -1.89 2.72
CA LYS A 314 -8.70 -0.47 2.62
C LYS A 314 -8.53 0.03 1.19
N THR A 315 -8.52 -0.88 0.21
CA THR A 315 -8.23 -0.52 -1.16
C THR A 315 -9.49 -0.31 -1.99
N LEU A 316 -10.67 -0.78 -1.52
CA LEU A 316 -11.91 -0.70 -2.28
C LEU A 316 -12.28 0.75 -2.62
N GLU A 317 -12.39 1.62 -1.62
CA GLU A 317 -12.73 3.02 -1.83
C GLU A 317 -11.74 3.72 -2.77
N PRO A 318 -10.41 3.67 -2.55
CA PRO A 318 -9.46 4.27 -3.49
C PRO A 318 -9.48 3.65 -4.90
N VAL A 319 -9.83 2.37 -5.06
CA VAL A 319 -10.01 1.76 -6.38
C VAL A 319 -11.18 2.39 -7.08
N LEU A 320 -12.35 2.46 -6.43
CA LEU A 320 -13.55 3.03 -7.01
C LEU A 320 -13.39 4.53 -7.33
N ASP A 321 -12.74 5.29 -6.44
CA ASP A 321 -12.47 6.72 -6.65
C ASP A 321 -11.52 6.98 -7.84
N GLN A 322 -10.61 6.04 -8.17
CA GLN A 322 -9.65 6.16 -9.28
C GLN A 322 -10.17 5.54 -10.57
N MET A 323 -11.22 4.71 -10.50
CA MET A 323 -11.73 3.95 -11.62
C MET A 323 -12.40 4.86 -12.66
N THR A 324 -11.82 4.90 -13.86
CA THR A 324 -12.28 5.78 -14.95
C THR A 324 -13.53 5.26 -15.65
N VAL A 325 -13.82 3.97 -15.49
CA VAL A 325 -14.93 3.27 -16.16
C VAL A 325 -16.07 2.87 -15.21
N LEU A 326 -16.05 3.36 -13.97
CA LEU A 326 -17.02 2.96 -12.93
C LEU A 326 -18.49 3.25 -13.33
N ASP A 327 -18.72 4.36 -14.02
CA ASP A 327 -20.06 4.77 -14.44
C ASP A 327 -20.71 3.77 -15.40
N LYS A 328 -19.91 2.97 -16.09
CA LYS A 328 -20.37 1.95 -17.04
C LYS A 328 -20.94 0.69 -16.37
N PHE A 329 -20.72 0.50 -15.08
CA PHE A 329 -21.11 -0.72 -14.37
C PHE A 329 -22.20 -0.42 -13.31
N ASP A 330 -23.28 -1.17 -13.36
CA ASP A 330 -24.36 -1.10 -12.36
C ASP A 330 -24.06 -1.92 -11.10
N LYS A 331 -23.14 -2.89 -11.22
CA LYS A 331 -22.84 -3.88 -10.17
C LYS A 331 -21.37 -3.91 -9.85
N ILE A 332 -21.06 -3.94 -8.57
CA ILE A 332 -19.71 -4.12 -8.02
C ILE A 332 -19.65 -5.47 -7.33
N VAL A 333 -18.76 -6.33 -7.76
CA VAL A 333 -18.53 -7.66 -7.20
C VAL A 333 -17.13 -7.74 -6.64
N ALA A 334 -16.97 -8.17 -5.40
CA ALA A 334 -15.66 -8.37 -4.79
C ALA A 334 -15.71 -9.52 -3.77
N ASP A 335 -14.54 -10.01 -3.36
CA ASP A 335 -14.43 -11.11 -2.41
C ASP A 335 -14.74 -10.67 -0.96
N ALA A 336 -14.79 -11.64 -0.03
CA ALA A 336 -15.08 -11.41 1.38
C ALA A 336 -14.00 -10.56 2.10
N GLY A 337 -12.82 -10.39 1.52
CA GLY A 337 -11.75 -9.53 2.03
C GLY A 337 -12.11 -8.06 2.04
N TYR A 338 -13.06 -7.65 1.18
CA TYR A 338 -13.58 -6.27 1.11
C TYR A 338 -14.80 -6.04 2.00
N GLY A 339 -15.46 -7.11 2.48
CA GLY A 339 -16.71 -7.04 3.24
C GLY A 339 -16.51 -6.51 4.66
N SER A 340 -16.71 -5.21 4.86
CA SER A 340 -16.60 -4.52 6.14
C SER A 340 -17.69 -3.49 6.33
N GLU A 341 -17.97 -3.13 7.59
CA GLU A 341 -18.95 -2.08 7.90
C GLU A 341 -18.56 -0.75 7.20
N TYR A 342 -17.27 -0.42 7.20
CA TYR A 342 -16.77 0.77 6.53
C TYR A 342 -17.09 0.77 5.03
N ASN A 343 -16.73 -0.30 4.33
CA ASN A 343 -16.92 -0.38 2.89
C ASN A 343 -18.41 -0.39 2.50
N TYR A 344 -19.26 -1.08 3.28
CA TYR A 344 -20.70 -1.07 2.98
C TYR A 344 -21.31 0.32 3.23
N SER A 345 -20.96 0.99 4.33
CA SER A 345 -21.43 2.36 4.58
C SER A 345 -20.93 3.32 3.51
N MET A 346 -19.67 3.21 3.09
CA MET A 346 -19.09 4.02 2.02
C MET A 346 -19.79 3.80 0.69
N LEU A 347 -20.10 2.55 0.33
CA LEU A 347 -20.80 2.21 -0.90
C LEU A 347 -22.23 2.80 -0.90
N GLU A 348 -22.93 2.72 0.22
CA GLU A 348 -24.30 3.31 0.34
C GLU A 348 -24.26 4.84 0.28
N GLU A 349 -23.24 5.48 0.82
CA GLU A 349 -23.12 6.93 0.85
C GLU A 349 -22.63 7.51 -0.48
N LYS A 350 -21.58 6.95 -1.04
CA LYS A 350 -20.93 7.49 -2.25
C LYS A 350 -21.53 6.94 -3.56
N TYR A 351 -22.00 5.70 -3.54
CA TYR A 351 -22.47 4.99 -4.75
C TYR A 351 -23.85 4.36 -4.56
N PRO A 352 -24.88 5.15 -4.17
CA PRO A 352 -26.22 4.63 -3.84
C PRO A 352 -26.91 3.94 -5.01
N ASP A 353 -26.57 4.31 -6.24
CA ASP A 353 -27.13 3.74 -7.47
C ASP A 353 -26.48 2.40 -7.88
N LYS A 354 -25.39 2.01 -7.24
CA LYS A 354 -24.67 0.77 -7.56
C LYS A 354 -25.11 -0.37 -6.64
N LYS A 355 -25.32 -1.53 -7.21
CA LYS A 355 -25.54 -2.76 -6.43
C LYS A 355 -24.19 -3.42 -6.11
N TYR A 356 -23.94 -3.73 -4.84
CA TYR A 356 -22.71 -4.38 -4.45
C TYR A 356 -22.94 -5.82 -3.99
N PHE A 357 -22.17 -6.73 -4.55
CA PHE A 357 -22.17 -8.17 -4.27
C PHE A 357 -20.85 -8.55 -3.61
N ILE A 358 -20.74 -8.22 -2.34
CA ILE A 358 -19.52 -8.40 -1.54
C ILE A 358 -19.92 -9.18 -0.29
N PRO A 359 -19.50 -10.44 -0.13
CA PRO A 359 -19.76 -11.18 1.11
C PRO A 359 -18.91 -10.61 2.25
N TYR A 360 -19.41 -10.64 3.47
CA TYR A 360 -18.59 -10.36 4.65
C TYR A 360 -17.90 -11.63 5.14
N THR A 361 -16.77 -11.49 5.82
CA THR A 361 -15.86 -12.60 6.22
C THR A 361 -16.57 -13.78 6.91
N MET A 362 -17.67 -13.55 7.63
CA MET A 362 -18.42 -14.57 8.34
C MET A 362 -19.63 -15.10 7.56
N TYR A 363 -19.88 -14.61 6.34
CA TYR A 363 -21.09 -14.90 5.58
C TYR A 363 -21.36 -16.42 5.44
N GLU A 364 -20.41 -17.17 4.90
CA GLU A 364 -20.54 -18.61 4.71
C GLU A 364 -20.69 -19.35 6.03
N LYS A 365 -19.90 -18.95 7.04
CA LYS A 365 -19.94 -19.57 8.37
C LYS A 365 -21.29 -19.36 9.06
N GLU A 366 -21.88 -18.18 8.92
CA GLU A 366 -23.20 -17.87 9.44
C GLU A 366 -24.32 -18.67 8.76
N GLN A 367 -24.11 -19.17 7.54
CA GLN A 367 -25.07 -20.04 6.84
C GLN A 367 -25.06 -21.48 7.36
N THR A 368 -23.98 -21.92 8.02
CA THR A 368 -23.85 -23.32 8.50
C THR A 368 -24.85 -23.64 9.60
N LYS A 369 -25.38 -24.90 9.62
CA LYS A 369 -26.25 -25.39 10.69
C LYS A 369 -25.60 -25.28 12.08
N LYS A 370 -24.28 -25.47 12.16
CA LYS A 370 -23.52 -25.34 13.39
C LYS A 370 -23.60 -23.92 13.97
N TYR A 371 -23.46 -22.90 13.14
CA TYR A 371 -23.52 -21.50 13.60
C TYR A 371 -24.97 -21.08 13.94
N LYS A 372 -25.94 -21.47 13.10
CA LYS A 372 -27.36 -21.16 13.31
C LYS A 372 -27.91 -21.79 14.59
N ASN A 373 -27.36 -22.91 15.01
CA ASN A 373 -27.77 -23.62 16.24
C ASN A 373 -26.81 -23.39 17.43
N ASP A 374 -25.79 -22.51 17.27
CA ASP A 374 -24.84 -22.23 18.36
C ASP A 374 -25.48 -21.31 19.41
N PRO A 375 -25.84 -21.82 20.60
CA PRO A 375 -26.55 -21.04 21.61
C PRO A 375 -25.68 -19.90 22.21
N THR A 376 -24.38 -19.93 21.99
CA THR A 376 -23.47 -18.88 22.49
C THR A 376 -23.51 -17.60 21.68
N LYS A 377 -24.11 -17.62 20.49
CA LYS A 377 -24.17 -16.47 19.60
C LYS A 377 -25.34 -15.57 19.94
N LEU A 378 -25.09 -14.27 20.05
CA LEU A 378 -26.11 -13.25 20.38
C LEU A 378 -27.33 -13.31 19.46
N ILE A 379 -27.14 -13.62 18.18
CA ILE A 379 -28.23 -13.72 17.19
C ILE A 379 -29.22 -14.86 17.52
N ASN A 380 -28.79 -15.85 18.30
CA ASN A 380 -29.60 -16.99 18.72
C ASN A 380 -30.19 -16.82 20.12
N TRP A 381 -29.94 -15.71 20.79
CA TRP A 381 -30.52 -15.39 22.08
C TRP A 381 -31.94 -14.85 21.93
N TYR A 382 -32.75 -15.05 22.95
CA TYR A 382 -34.06 -14.43 22.99
C TYR A 382 -33.93 -12.91 23.15
N TYR A 383 -34.56 -12.14 22.28
CA TYR A 383 -34.59 -10.66 22.35
C TYR A 383 -36.02 -10.19 22.58
N ASN A 384 -36.21 -9.37 23.59
CA ASN A 384 -37.46 -8.67 23.85
C ASN A 384 -37.34 -7.23 23.32
N GLU A 385 -38.02 -6.97 22.22
CA GLU A 385 -38.00 -5.66 21.55
C GLU A 385 -38.68 -4.55 22.37
N LYS A 386 -39.75 -4.89 23.13
CA LYS A 386 -40.49 -3.92 23.90
C LYS A 386 -39.69 -3.32 25.06
N ASP A 387 -38.97 -4.16 25.77
CA ASP A 387 -38.23 -3.79 26.97
C ASP A 387 -36.71 -3.74 26.74
N ASP A 388 -36.24 -3.90 25.48
CA ASP A 388 -34.84 -3.84 24.99
C ASP A 388 -33.85 -4.66 25.86
N TYR A 389 -34.10 -6.00 25.99
CA TYR A 389 -33.20 -6.91 26.69
C TYR A 389 -33.00 -8.23 25.95
N TYR A 390 -31.87 -8.89 26.25
CA TYR A 390 -31.56 -10.24 25.78
C TYR A 390 -31.61 -11.26 26.92
N ILE A 391 -31.94 -12.52 26.58
CA ILE A 391 -31.76 -13.67 27.47
C ILE A 391 -30.84 -14.65 26.76
N ASP A 392 -29.73 -15.04 27.43
CA ASP A 392 -28.81 -16.03 26.87
C ASP A 392 -29.35 -17.48 27.05
N HIS A 393 -28.63 -18.45 26.50
CA HIS A 393 -29.00 -19.86 26.54
C HIS A 393 -28.97 -20.48 27.93
N HIS A 394 -28.41 -19.81 28.90
CA HIS A 394 -28.46 -20.20 30.32
C HIS A 394 -29.63 -19.58 31.07
N GLY A 395 -30.33 -18.63 30.44
CA GLY A 395 -31.41 -17.86 31.04
C GLY A 395 -30.96 -16.54 31.72
N VAL A 396 -29.69 -16.16 31.57
CA VAL A 396 -29.19 -14.89 32.10
C VAL A 396 -29.75 -13.72 31.28
N ARG A 397 -30.40 -12.79 32.00
CA ARG A 397 -30.96 -11.56 31.39
C ARG A 397 -29.92 -10.47 31.30
N PHE A 398 -29.85 -9.82 30.14
CA PHE A 398 -28.97 -8.68 29.82
C PHE A 398 -29.83 -7.49 29.44
N ASN A 399 -29.88 -6.48 30.28
CA ASN A 399 -30.62 -5.26 30.05
C ASN A 399 -29.80 -4.25 29.25
N PHE A 400 -30.47 -3.43 28.46
CA PHE A 400 -29.80 -2.28 27.83
C PHE A 400 -29.23 -1.36 28.91
N LYS A 401 -27.96 -0.96 28.76
CA LYS A 401 -27.30 -0.09 29.73
C LYS A 401 -26.98 1.29 29.18
N TYR A 402 -26.28 1.34 28.02
CA TYR A 402 -25.90 2.61 27.39
C TYR A 402 -25.46 2.41 25.93
N TYR A 403 -25.38 3.53 25.19
CA TYR A 403 -24.73 3.58 23.90
C TYR A 403 -23.25 3.86 24.06
N SER A 404 -22.41 3.17 23.28
CA SER A 404 -20.95 3.30 23.30
C SER A 404 -20.44 3.55 21.89
N GLN A 405 -19.58 4.54 21.73
CA GLN A 405 -18.90 4.81 20.47
C GLN A 405 -17.49 4.26 20.49
N ARG A 406 -17.06 3.71 19.38
CA ARG A 406 -15.69 3.26 19.17
C ARG A 406 -15.16 3.73 17.84
N LYS A 407 -14.07 4.49 17.88
CA LYS A 407 -13.37 4.90 16.67
C LYS A 407 -12.44 3.77 16.21
N ASP A 408 -12.64 3.31 14.99
CA ASP A 408 -11.70 2.40 14.33
C ASP A 408 -10.40 3.14 14.01
N ARG A 409 -9.27 2.63 14.49
CA ARG A 409 -7.96 3.28 14.32
C ARG A 409 -7.47 3.24 12.87
N SER A 410 -7.96 2.30 12.10
CA SER A 410 -7.46 2.04 10.74
C SER A 410 -8.19 2.83 9.66
N THR A 411 -9.51 3.04 9.85
CA THR A 411 -10.38 3.76 8.91
C THR A 411 -10.83 5.12 9.43
N GLY A 412 -10.70 5.36 10.74
CA GLY A 412 -11.23 6.56 11.39
C GLY A 412 -12.74 6.54 11.62
N GLN A 413 -13.44 5.51 11.14
CA GLN A 413 -14.89 5.34 11.30
C GLN A 413 -15.28 5.26 12.77
N VAL A 414 -16.31 5.99 13.15
CA VAL A 414 -16.94 5.86 14.46
C VAL A 414 -18.09 4.85 14.35
N ARG A 415 -18.03 3.81 15.18
CA ARG A 415 -19.04 2.76 15.24
C ARG A 415 -19.85 2.90 16.50
N ASP A 416 -21.17 2.80 16.37
CA ASP A 416 -22.11 2.86 17.48
C ASP A 416 -22.50 1.46 17.96
N PHE A 417 -22.47 1.28 19.27
CA PHE A 417 -22.83 0.02 19.91
C PHE A 417 -23.87 0.25 20.97
N LYS A 418 -24.90 -0.60 21.00
CA LYS A 418 -25.71 -0.83 22.18
C LYS A 418 -24.97 -1.77 23.13
N VAL A 419 -24.80 -1.38 24.37
CA VAL A 419 -24.19 -2.22 25.42
C VAL A 419 -25.27 -2.73 26.33
N TYR A 420 -25.35 -4.06 26.42
CA TYR A 420 -26.23 -4.76 27.35
C TYR A 420 -25.41 -5.37 28.45
N GLU A 421 -25.86 -5.23 29.70
CA GLU A 421 -25.19 -5.77 30.88
C GLU A 421 -26.09 -6.78 31.57
N ALA A 422 -25.50 -7.87 32.04
CA ALA A 422 -26.22 -8.86 32.82
C ALA A 422 -26.83 -8.21 34.07
N ASP A 423 -28.11 -8.50 34.33
CA ASP A 423 -28.81 -8.00 35.51
C ASP A 423 -28.12 -8.46 36.77
N GLU A 424 -28.07 -7.60 37.79
CA GLU A 424 -27.53 -7.97 39.12
C GLU A 424 -28.50 -8.94 39.84
N PHE A 425 -29.78 -8.77 39.60
CA PHE A 425 -30.85 -9.61 40.20
C PHE A 425 -31.33 -10.65 39.20
N GLN A 426 -30.74 -11.82 39.24
CA GLN A 426 -31.17 -12.96 38.43
C GLN A 426 -32.18 -13.81 39.22
N LEU A 427 -32.96 -14.65 38.50
CA LEU A 427 -33.99 -15.46 39.08
C LEU A 427 -33.48 -16.52 40.08
N THR A 428 -32.22 -16.94 39.95
CA THR A 428 -31.59 -17.95 40.83
C THR A 428 -30.13 -17.57 41.12
N PRO A 429 -29.56 -18.01 42.29
CA PRO A 429 -28.15 -17.78 42.63
C PRO A 429 -27.16 -18.34 41.62
N GLU A 430 -27.53 -19.42 40.91
CA GLU A 430 -26.71 -20.01 39.84
C GLU A 430 -26.60 -19.06 38.64
N LEU A 431 -27.72 -18.42 38.27
CA LEU A 431 -27.72 -17.42 37.21
C LEU A 431 -26.94 -16.16 37.59
N GLU A 432 -26.93 -15.78 38.86
CA GLU A 432 -26.10 -14.66 39.34
C GLU A 432 -24.58 -14.94 39.16
N GLN A 433 -24.14 -16.19 39.34
CA GLN A 433 -22.75 -16.56 39.05
C GLN A 433 -22.46 -16.54 37.56
N LEU A 434 -23.37 -17.05 36.74
CA LEU A 434 -23.24 -17.02 35.26
C LEU A 434 -23.35 -15.60 34.67
N ALA A 435 -23.96 -14.67 35.39
CA ALA A 435 -24.02 -13.26 35.05
C ALA A 435 -22.69 -12.52 35.21
N LYS A 436 -21.74 -13.11 35.97
CA LYS A 436 -20.44 -12.48 36.28
C LYS A 436 -19.30 -13.05 35.45
N THR A 437 -18.30 -12.24 35.20
CA THR A 437 -17.02 -12.63 34.61
C THR A 437 -16.16 -13.31 35.72
N ALA A 438 -15.07 -14.00 35.31
CA ALA A 438 -14.10 -14.55 36.24
C ALA A 438 -13.49 -13.51 37.21
N SER A 439 -13.51 -12.21 36.84
CA SER A 439 -13.07 -11.10 37.68
C SER A 439 -14.18 -10.52 38.58
N GLY A 440 -15.36 -11.13 38.63
CA GLY A 440 -16.51 -10.72 39.47
C GLY A 440 -17.31 -9.53 38.92
N ARG A 441 -17.01 -9.02 37.72
CA ARG A 441 -17.77 -7.96 37.06
C ARG A 441 -18.96 -8.52 36.31
N GLN A 442 -20.05 -7.78 36.17
CA GLN A 442 -21.17 -8.15 35.33
C GLN A 442 -20.74 -8.35 33.88
N ARG A 443 -21.24 -9.42 33.24
CA ARG A 443 -21.00 -9.70 31.83
C ARG A 443 -21.65 -8.63 30.96
N GLN A 444 -20.97 -8.22 29.92
CA GLN A 444 -21.48 -7.24 28.94
C GLN A 444 -21.45 -7.85 27.54
N VAL A 445 -22.48 -7.55 26.78
CA VAL A 445 -22.60 -7.87 25.36
C VAL A 445 -22.78 -6.58 24.57
N ARG A 446 -22.15 -6.51 23.42
CA ARG A 446 -22.23 -5.34 22.54
C ARG A 446 -22.89 -5.73 21.23
N TYR A 447 -23.85 -4.96 20.84
CA TYR A 447 -24.57 -5.09 19.59
C TYR A 447 -24.30 -3.86 18.74
N ASN A 448 -23.95 -4.04 17.46
CA ASN A 448 -23.80 -2.96 16.49
C ASN A 448 -25.00 -3.00 15.53
N PRO A 449 -25.99 -2.09 15.70
CA PRO A 449 -27.19 -2.09 14.87
C PRO A 449 -26.89 -1.83 13.40
N ASN A 450 -26.00 -0.86 13.13
CA ASN A 450 -25.63 -0.50 11.76
C ASN A 450 -24.97 -1.66 11.01
N TRP A 451 -24.01 -2.31 11.67
CA TRP A 451 -23.38 -3.50 11.08
C TRP A 451 -24.36 -4.63 10.81
N GLN A 452 -25.30 -4.86 11.71
CA GLN A 452 -26.31 -5.89 11.51
C GLN A 452 -27.23 -5.57 10.34
N TYR A 453 -27.69 -4.33 10.24
CA TYR A 453 -28.49 -3.82 9.11
C TYR A 453 -27.76 -4.03 7.77
N LEU A 454 -26.50 -3.60 7.68
CA LEU A 454 -25.69 -3.74 6.48
C LEU A 454 -25.44 -5.21 6.10
N LYS A 455 -25.27 -6.09 7.08
CA LYS A 455 -25.15 -7.54 6.86
C LYS A 455 -26.45 -8.15 6.31
N GLU A 456 -27.60 -7.76 6.82
CA GLU A 456 -28.89 -8.25 6.35
C GLU A 456 -29.13 -7.81 4.91
N LYS A 457 -28.88 -6.56 4.59
CA LYS A 457 -28.95 -6.03 3.24
C LYS A 457 -28.00 -6.77 2.28
N ALA A 458 -26.74 -6.98 2.68
CA ALA A 458 -25.80 -7.76 1.89
C ALA A 458 -26.26 -9.22 1.68
N LYS A 459 -26.88 -9.86 2.69
CA LYS A 459 -27.45 -11.20 2.55
C LYS A 459 -28.57 -11.24 1.52
N GLU A 460 -29.48 -10.29 1.54
CA GLU A 460 -30.59 -10.20 0.57
C GLU A 460 -30.06 -10.08 -0.86
N VAL A 461 -29.07 -9.20 -1.06
CA VAL A 461 -28.44 -9.00 -2.37
C VAL A 461 -27.71 -10.27 -2.83
N LEU A 462 -26.94 -10.92 -1.95
CA LEU A 462 -26.20 -12.16 -2.29
C LEU A 462 -27.15 -13.34 -2.55
N GLN A 463 -28.26 -13.44 -1.85
CA GLN A 463 -29.28 -14.48 -2.10
C GLN A 463 -29.97 -14.29 -3.45
N SER A 464 -30.14 -13.05 -3.91
CA SER A 464 -30.67 -12.79 -5.25
C SER A 464 -29.76 -13.29 -6.39
N LEU A 465 -28.43 -13.41 -6.13
CA LEU A 465 -27.47 -14.00 -7.08
C LEU A 465 -27.65 -15.50 -7.31
N SER A 466 -28.13 -16.24 -6.33
CA SER A 466 -28.36 -17.68 -6.48
C SER A 466 -29.42 -17.99 -7.54
N LEU A 467 -30.21 -17.00 -7.93
CA LEU A 467 -31.20 -17.04 -9.00
C LEU A 467 -30.64 -16.60 -10.37
N ILE A 468 -29.47 -15.95 -10.39
CA ILE A 468 -28.80 -15.49 -11.60
C ILE A 468 -27.44 -16.19 -11.60
N HIS A 469 -27.26 -17.21 -12.44
CA HIS A 469 -25.96 -17.86 -12.66
C HIS A 469 -24.92 -16.83 -13.14
N ILE A 470 -24.30 -16.11 -12.21
CA ILE A 470 -23.06 -15.40 -12.46
C ILE A 470 -21.97 -16.47 -12.31
N SER A 471 -21.59 -17.10 -13.42
CA SER A 471 -20.43 -17.97 -13.47
C SER A 471 -19.22 -17.11 -13.07
N GLU A 472 -18.63 -17.38 -11.89
CA GLU A 472 -17.26 -16.96 -11.61
C GLU A 472 -16.41 -17.35 -12.81
N PRO A 473 -15.52 -16.47 -13.31
CA PRO A 473 -14.54 -16.87 -14.28
C PRO A 473 -13.70 -18.00 -13.65
N THR A 474 -13.93 -19.22 -14.12
CA THR A 474 -13.19 -20.41 -13.69
C THR A 474 -11.71 -20.08 -13.77
N ARG A 475 -11.01 -20.10 -12.63
CA ARG A 475 -9.54 -20.13 -12.59
C ARG A 475 -9.09 -21.36 -13.37
N GLN A 476 -8.76 -21.18 -14.63
CA GLN A 476 -7.89 -22.12 -15.30
C GLN A 476 -6.49 -21.92 -14.72
N GLU A 477 -6.04 -22.92 -13.99
CA GLU A 477 -4.65 -23.07 -13.59
C GLU A 477 -3.79 -23.01 -14.86
N ALA A 478 -2.93 -21.99 -14.93
CA ALA A 478 -1.87 -21.89 -15.91
C ALA A 478 -0.53 -22.20 -15.25
#